data_25a86a68390ebd4f59e6a947ff66ab7d
#
_entry.id   25a86a68390ebd4f59e6a947ff66ab7d
#
_cell.length_a   1.000
_cell.length_b   1.000
_cell.length_c   1.000
_cell.angle_alpha   90.00
_cell.angle_beta   90.00
_cell.angle_gamma   90.00
#
_symmetry.space_group_name_H-M   'P 1'
#
loop_
_entity.id
_entity.type
_entity.pdbx_description
1 polymer ?
#
loop_
_entity_poly.entity_id
_entity_poly.type
_entity_poly.pdbx_seq_one_letter_code
_entity_poly.pdbx_strand_id
1 'polypeptide(L)'
;MPALTGALTITARDPGSRARAGVLRTSHGEIRTPHFVPLATKATVKGLLPAEVAALGYDIVLGNTYHLFLDPGHELIAGLGGLHEFMGWRGPIVTDSGGFQVFSMGYGTVADEIKGRSPSGPDRAGKVLEIAESGVRFRSYLDGSEKLLAPETSMEIQAALGSDLALVFDECTPFHADRDYTARSTERTHRWLRRCLDWHHDHGPEDQLVYGIVQGGVYEDLRAESAQTIAASEVDGIAVGGSLGAEKAEMYEVVGWTTARLPEDRPRHLLGIGEIDDLIRGVERGIDTFDCAMPTRLGRHGMALVPDPEHRWRVDLTGARFRHSDAPLMEACPCPACALGLSRGYYRYLAKARELTGMRLLTLHNLAFVARLMARLRDAIAEGRLADEAAAFRGGAAP
;
A
#
# COMPACT_ATOMS: atom_id res chain seq x y z
N MET A 1 -5.31 -7.13 27.86
CA MET A 1 -6.58 -7.58 27.23
C MET A 1 -6.25 -8.71 26.29
N PRO A 2 -7.09 -9.72 26.06
CA PRO A 2 -6.82 -10.67 25.00
C PRO A 2 -6.77 -9.87 23.70
N ALA A 3 -5.69 -10.06 22.92
CA ALA A 3 -5.61 -9.58 21.54
C ALA A 3 -6.97 -9.79 20.86
N LEU A 4 -7.38 -8.92 19.94
CA LEU A 4 -8.59 -9.10 19.13
C LEU A 4 -8.41 -10.36 18.22
N THR A 5 -8.08 -11.48 18.87
CA THR A 5 -7.97 -12.80 18.28
C THR A 5 -9.29 -13.13 17.61
N GLY A 6 -9.36 -12.93 16.29
CA GLY A 6 -10.58 -13.08 15.50
C GLY A 6 -10.99 -11.82 14.74
N ALA A 7 -10.12 -10.79 14.60
CA ALA A 7 -10.40 -9.63 13.75
C ALA A 7 -10.67 -10.04 12.29
N LEU A 8 -9.94 -11.04 11.77
CA LEU A 8 -10.15 -11.60 10.42
C LEU A 8 -11.03 -12.84 10.46
N THR A 9 -12.17 -12.78 9.78
CA THR A 9 -13.04 -13.94 9.52
C THR A 9 -12.90 -14.37 8.07
N ILE A 10 -12.35 -15.56 7.83
CA ILE A 10 -12.24 -16.13 6.47
C ILE A 10 -13.58 -16.73 6.09
N THR A 11 -14.15 -16.29 4.97
CA THR A 11 -15.46 -16.73 4.46
C THR A 11 -15.35 -17.76 3.33
N ALA A 12 -14.24 -17.74 2.57
CA ALA A 12 -13.98 -18.71 1.50
C ALA A 12 -12.48 -18.89 1.27
N ARG A 13 -12.12 -20.05 0.70
CA ARG A 13 -10.76 -20.40 0.28
C ARG A 13 -10.77 -20.94 -1.15
N ASP A 14 -9.78 -20.54 -1.93
CA ASP A 14 -9.60 -21.15 -3.25
C ASP A 14 -8.92 -22.52 -3.13
N PRO A 15 -9.48 -23.58 -3.74
CA PRO A 15 -8.93 -24.91 -3.59
C PRO A 15 -7.59 -25.12 -4.34
N GLY A 16 -7.28 -24.27 -5.32
CA GLY A 16 -6.09 -24.40 -6.19
C GLY A 16 -4.92 -23.50 -5.78
N SER A 17 -5.10 -22.63 -4.79
CA SER A 17 -4.08 -21.66 -4.39
C SER A 17 -4.14 -21.35 -2.88
N ARG A 18 -3.36 -20.36 -2.43
CA ARG A 18 -3.48 -19.84 -1.04
C ARG A 18 -4.48 -18.70 -0.91
N ALA A 19 -5.17 -18.34 -1.98
CA ALA A 19 -6.13 -17.26 -1.96
C ALA A 19 -7.29 -17.54 -1.01
N ARG A 20 -7.70 -16.48 -0.31
CA ARG A 20 -8.80 -16.54 0.62
C ARG A 20 -9.61 -15.24 0.56
N ALA A 21 -10.91 -15.34 0.74
CA ALA A 21 -11.79 -14.21 0.95
C ALA A 21 -12.23 -14.15 2.41
N GLY A 22 -12.41 -12.95 2.92
CA GLY A 22 -12.79 -12.76 4.32
C GLY A 22 -13.22 -11.34 4.63
N VAL A 23 -13.44 -11.09 5.92
CA VAL A 23 -13.80 -9.79 6.47
C VAL A 23 -12.91 -9.51 7.66
N LEU A 24 -12.18 -8.41 7.62
CA LEU A 24 -11.42 -7.86 8.73
C LEU A 24 -12.26 -6.80 9.42
N ARG A 25 -12.42 -6.91 10.76
CA ARG A 25 -13.22 -5.97 11.55
C ARG A 25 -12.33 -4.97 12.27
N THR A 26 -12.76 -3.72 12.25
CA THR A 26 -12.14 -2.61 12.98
C THR A 26 -13.22 -1.80 13.71
N SER A 27 -12.82 -0.84 14.53
CA SER A 27 -13.75 0.07 15.22
C SER A 27 -14.56 0.96 14.28
N HIS A 28 -14.04 1.26 13.07
CA HIS A 28 -14.72 2.10 12.07
C HIS A 28 -15.34 1.32 10.92
N GLY A 29 -15.43 -0.02 11.02
CA GLY A 29 -16.13 -0.82 10.04
C GLY A 29 -15.39 -2.07 9.58
N GLU A 30 -15.90 -2.67 8.52
CA GLU A 30 -15.42 -3.93 7.97
C GLU A 30 -14.64 -3.72 6.67
N ILE A 31 -13.58 -4.50 6.49
CA ILE A 31 -12.76 -4.52 5.27
C ILE A 31 -12.92 -5.89 4.62
N ARG A 32 -13.51 -5.91 3.43
CA ARG A 32 -13.64 -7.16 2.63
C ARG A 32 -12.31 -7.49 1.98
N THR A 33 -11.81 -8.70 2.17
CA THR A 33 -10.53 -9.16 1.61
C THR A 33 -10.72 -10.21 0.53
N PRO A 34 -9.84 -10.28 -0.50
CA PRO A 34 -8.72 -9.35 -0.77
C PRO A 34 -9.18 -7.94 -1.13
N HIS A 35 -8.40 -6.93 -0.75
CA HIS A 35 -8.72 -5.51 -0.94
C HIS A 35 -7.50 -4.68 -1.35
N PHE A 36 -7.71 -3.64 -2.14
CA PHE A 36 -6.68 -2.63 -2.43
C PHE A 36 -6.93 -1.38 -1.58
N VAL A 37 -5.89 -0.84 -0.98
CA VAL A 37 -5.93 0.33 -0.10
C VAL A 37 -5.41 1.56 -0.85
N PRO A 38 -6.28 2.51 -1.23
CA PRO A 38 -5.83 3.73 -1.89
C PRO A 38 -5.10 4.65 -0.91
N LEU A 39 -4.03 5.30 -1.41
CA LEU A 39 -3.21 6.17 -0.58
C LEU A 39 -3.86 7.55 -0.38
N ALA A 40 -4.15 7.87 0.87
CA ALA A 40 -4.52 9.19 1.38
C ALA A 40 -3.32 9.86 2.07
N THR A 41 -2.17 9.91 1.39
CA THR A 41 -0.84 10.28 1.92
C THR A 41 -0.83 11.52 2.80
N LYS A 42 -1.61 12.56 2.46
CA LYS A 42 -1.75 13.81 3.22
C LYS A 42 -3.22 14.02 3.60
N ALA A 43 -3.80 13.03 4.28
CA ALA A 43 -5.21 13.00 4.66
C ALA A 43 -6.17 13.21 3.47
N THR A 44 -5.78 12.80 2.27
CA THR A 44 -6.64 12.86 1.07
C THR A 44 -6.17 11.89 -0.02
N VAL A 45 -7.10 11.18 -0.63
CA VAL A 45 -6.86 10.50 -1.90
C VAL A 45 -6.85 11.57 -2.98
N LYS A 46 -5.69 11.80 -3.59
CA LYS A 46 -5.45 12.99 -4.44
C LYS A 46 -6.50 13.19 -5.53
N GLY A 47 -7.19 14.32 -5.45
CA GLY A 47 -8.21 14.74 -6.42
C GLY A 47 -9.59 14.14 -6.23
N LEU A 48 -9.83 13.37 -5.18
CA LEU A 48 -11.14 12.77 -4.87
C LEU A 48 -11.63 13.18 -3.48
N LEU A 49 -12.94 13.27 -3.36
CA LEU A 49 -13.62 13.42 -2.08
C LEU A 49 -13.71 12.04 -1.38
N PRO A 50 -13.72 12.00 -0.04
CA PRO A 50 -13.90 10.74 0.71
C PRO A 50 -15.15 9.96 0.28
N ALA A 51 -16.27 10.64 0.06
CA ALA A 51 -17.51 10.02 -0.40
C ALA A 51 -17.38 9.36 -1.79
N GLU A 52 -16.55 9.91 -2.69
CA GLU A 52 -16.31 9.31 -3.99
C GLU A 52 -15.47 8.04 -3.87
N VAL A 53 -14.46 8.05 -2.99
CA VAL A 53 -13.64 6.87 -2.70
C VAL A 53 -14.50 5.74 -2.12
N ALA A 54 -15.37 6.05 -1.16
CA ALA A 54 -16.32 5.09 -0.60
C ALA A 54 -17.30 4.56 -1.67
N ALA A 55 -17.83 5.44 -2.53
CA ALA A 55 -18.74 5.06 -3.62
C ALA A 55 -18.11 4.15 -4.67
N LEU A 56 -16.79 4.15 -4.82
CA LEU A 56 -16.04 3.21 -5.65
C LEU A 56 -15.92 1.81 -5.03
N GLY A 57 -16.35 1.63 -3.77
CA GLY A 57 -16.30 0.36 -3.04
C GLY A 57 -15.02 0.14 -2.24
N TYR A 58 -14.29 1.21 -1.93
CA TYR A 58 -13.16 1.15 -1.01
C TYR A 58 -13.63 1.21 0.43
N ASP A 59 -13.27 0.20 1.20
CA ASP A 59 -13.62 0.08 2.61
C ASP A 59 -12.61 0.82 3.50
N ILE A 60 -11.35 0.94 3.07
CA ILE A 60 -10.21 1.46 3.83
C ILE A 60 -9.33 2.38 2.99
N VAL A 61 -8.64 3.32 3.65
CA VAL A 61 -7.61 4.18 3.05
C VAL A 61 -6.32 4.16 3.88
N LEU A 62 -5.18 4.55 3.26
CA LEU A 62 -3.90 4.62 3.96
C LEU A 62 -3.47 6.07 4.18
N GLY A 63 -3.28 6.46 5.45
CA GLY A 63 -2.61 7.70 5.87
C GLY A 63 -1.10 7.49 5.98
N ASN A 64 -0.30 8.51 5.61
CA ASN A 64 1.15 8.39 5.70
C ASN A 64 1.70 9.10 6.92
N THR A 65 2.21 8.33 7.87
CA THR A 65 2.73 8.81 9.16
C THR A 65 3.82 9.87 9.01
N TYR A 66 4.81 9.63 8.14
CA TYR A 66 5.92 10.57 7.94
C TYR A 66 5.45 11.94 7.43
N HIS A 67 4.58 11.95 6.42
CA HIS A 67 4.10 13.21 5.86
C HIS A 67 3.20 13.97 6.83
N LEU A 68 2.32 13.26 7.56
CA LEU A 68 1.40 13.86 8.53
C LEU A 68 2.10 14.29 9.81
N PHE A 69 3.20 13.64 10.20
CA PHE A 69 4.09 14.08 11.27
C PHE A 69 4.74 15.42 10.95
N LEU A 70 5.23 15.60 9.71
CA LEU A 70 5.90 16.81 9.31
C LEU A 70 4.93 17.97 9.05
N ASP A 71 3.77 17.70 8.47
CA ASP A 71 2.78 18.71 8.10
C ASP A 71 1.40 18.06 7.90
N PRO A 72 0.38 18.48 8.68
CA PRO A 72 0.33 19.62 9.61
C PRO A 72 0.83 19.32 11.04
N GLY A 73 1.25 18.09 11.31
CA GLY A 73 1.62 17.60 12.63
C GLY A 73 0.50 16.76 13.27
N HIS A 74 0.90 15.65 13.90
CA HIS A 74 -0.03 14.70 14.48
C HIS A 74 -0.82 15.26 15.68
N GLU A 75 -0.21 16.15 16.45
CA GLU A 75 -0.87 16.83 17.59
C GLU A 75 -2.03 17.71 17.11
N LEU A 76 -1.86 18.43 15.98
CA LEU A 76 -2.93 19.24 15.39
C LEU A 76 -4.08 18.32 14.92
N ILE A 77 -3.75 17.23 14.25
CA ILE A 77 -4.76 16.27 13.75
C ILE A 77 -5.50 15.65 14.94
N ALA A 78 -4.80 15.24 16.00
CA ALA A 78 -5.42 14.73 17.23
C ALA A 78 -6.37 15.76 17.85
N GLY A 79 -5.96 17.01 17.94
CA GLY A 79 -6.78 18.12 18.46
C GLY A 79 -8.04 18.40 17.64
N LEU A 80 -8.07 17.96 16.37
CA LEU A 80 -9.23 18.05 15.47
C LEU A 80 -10.05 16.75 15.38
N GLY A 81 -9.81 15.79 16.29
CA GLY A 81 -10.59 14.54 16.36
C GLY A 81 -9.99 13.36 15.59
N GLY A 82 -8.70 13.42 15.24
CA GLY A 82 -8.01 12.38 14.49
C GLY A 82 -8.25 12.46 12.98
N LEU A 83 -7.67 11.52 12.22
CA LEU A 83 -7.73 11.52 10.74
C LEU A 83 -9.17 11.38 10.22
N HIS A 84 -10.00 10.61 10.89
CA HIS A 84 -11.40 10.38 10.48
C HIS A 84 -12.17 11.71 10.37
N GLU A 85 -12.15 12.51 11.43
CA GLU A 85 -12.80 13.82 11.42
C GLU A 85 -12.05 14.84 10.55
N PHE A 86 -10.72 14.85 10.61
CA PHE A 86 -9.89 15.78 9.86
C PHE A 86 -10.08 15.69 8.35
N MET A 87 -10.23 14.46 7.79
CA MET A 87 -10.42 14.26 6.35
C MET A 87 -11.87 13.93 5.95
N GLY A 88 -12.77 13.73 6.91
CA GLY A 88 -14.17 13.36 6.65
C GLY A 88 -14.33 11.94 6.13
N TRP A 89 -13.42 11.02 6.46
CA TRP A 89 -13.51 9.61 6.13
C TRP A 89 -14.18 8.83 7.26
N ARG A 90 -15.11 7.95 6.93
CA ARG A 90 -15.92 7.21 7.93
C ARG A 90 -15.59 5.72 8.04
N GLY A 91 -14.81 5.20 7.13
CA GLY A 91 -14.34 3.81 7.16
C GLY A 91 -12.99 3.66 7.85
N PRO A 92 -12.46 2.42 7.94
CA PRO A 92 -11.15 2.14 8.48
C PRO A 92 -10.01 2.96 7.85
N ILE A 93 -8.99 3.24 8.66
CA ILE A 93 -7.75 3.88 8.23
C ILE A 93 -6.57 3.01 8.68
N VAL A 94 -5.68 2.69 7.76
CA VAL A 94 -4.35 2.17 8.10
C VAL A 94 -3.33 3.30 8.00
N THR A 95 -2.35 3.33 8.91
CA THR A 95 -1.17 4.19 8.78
C THR A 95 0.07 3.36 8.61
N ASP A 96 0.97 3.80 7.71
CA ASP A 96 2.31 3.22 7.61
C ASP A 96 3.19 3.66 8.78
N SER A 97 4.33 3.00 8.95
CA SER A 97 5.27 3.32 10.03
C SER A 97 6.02 4.66 9.84
N GLY A 98 6.00 5.22 8.64
CA GLY A 98 6.85 6.35 8.23
C GLY A 98 8.29 5.94 7.87
N GLY A 99 8.71 4.71 8.18
CA GLY A 99 10.06 4.20 7.94
C GLY A 99 10.46 4.26 6.49
N PHE A 100 9.64 3.70 5.59
CA PHE A 100 9.93 3.66 4.17
C PHE A 100 10.27 5.05 3.58
N GLN A 101 9.54 6.12 3.96
CA GLN A 101 9.77 7.47 3.44
C GLN A 101 11.10 8.05 3.94
N VAL A 102 11.46 7.78 5.19
CA VAL A 102 12.74 8.21 5.74
C VAL A 102 13.87 7.53 4.97
N PHE A 103 13.81 6.21 4.79
CA PHE A 103 14.85 5.46 4.08
C PHE A 103 14.90 5.78 2.59
N SER A 104 13.76 5.84 1.90
CA SER A 104 13.73 6.11 0.45
C SER A 104 14.24 7.49 0.07
N MET A 105 14.08 8.50 0.94
CA MET A 105 14.66 9.82 0.72
C MET A 105 16.17 9.89 1.01
N GLY A 106 16.69 8.92 1.75
CA GLY A 106 18.13 8.79 1.99
C GLY A 106 18.87 8.13 0.84
N TYR A 107 18.23 7.19 0.14
CA TYR A 107 18.88 6.35 -0.88
C TYR A 107 18.45 6.64 -2.32
N GLY A 108 17.42 7.44 -2.57
CA GLY A 108 16.95 7.77 -3.91
C GLY A 108 15.43 7.93 -4.04
N THR A 109 14.90 7.84 -5.26
CA THR A 109 13.45 7.79 -5.47
C THR A 109 12.94 6.36 -5.33
N VAL A 110 11.74 6.19 -4.76
CA VAL A 110 11.02 4.91 -4.67
C VAL A 110 11.06 4.12 -6.00
N ALA A 111 10.97 4.82 -7.14
CA ALA A 111 11.02 4.19 -8.46
C ALA A 111 12.41 3.67 -8.83
N ASP A 112 13.47 4.30 -8.34
CA ASP A 112 14.85 3.87 -8.60
C ASP A 112 15.22 2.70 -7.68
N GLU A 113 14.71 2.72 -6.45
CA GLU A 113 14.93 1.66 -5.46
C GLU A 113 14.23 0.36 -5.83
N ILE A 114 12.96 0.41 -6.24
CA ILE A 114 12.21 -0.76 -6.71
C ILE A 114 12.81 -1.35 -8.00
N LYS A 115 13.51 -0.51 -8.81
CA LYS A 115 14.09 -0.92 -10.08
C LYS A 115 15.60 -1.26 -10.00
N GLY A 116 16.17 -1.30 -8.80
CA GLY A 116 17.60 -1.60 -8.62
C GLY A 116 18.55 -0.58 -9.27
N ARG A 117 18.10 0.67 -9.45
CA ARG A 117 18.92 1.75 -10.02
C ARG A 117 19.61 2.53 -8.92
N SER A 118 20.92 2.71 -9.04
CA SER A 118 21.69 3.57 -8.14
C SER A 118 21.21 5.02 -8.25
N PRO A 119 21.15 5.78 -7.13
CA PRO A 119 20.76 7.19 -7.16
C PRO A 119 21.75 7.99 -8.01
N SER A 120 21.27 8.63 -9.07
CA SER A 120 22.08 9.55 -9.86
C SER A 120 21.77 10.99 -9.46
N GLY A 121 22.67 11.62 -8.69
CA GLY A 121 22.64 13.05 -8.42
C GLY A 121 23.18 13.43 -7.03
N PRO A 122 23.99 14.52 -6.93
CA PRO A 122 24.61 14.94 -5.69
C PRO A 122 23.66 15.54 -4.63
N ASP A 123 22.41 15.85 -4.96
CA ASP A 123 21.48 16.60 -4.08
C ASP A 123 20.59 15.73 -3.16
N ARG A 124 20.74 14.42 -3.16
CA ARG A 124 19.85 13.51 -2.39
C ARG A 124 20.54 12.68 -1.31
N ALA A 125 21.84 12.55 -1.36
CA ALA A 125 22.64 11.92 -0.31
C ALA A 125 22.76 12.88 0.86
N GLY A 126 21.99 12.70 1.95
CA GLY A 126 22.15 13.52 3.14
C GLY A 126 20.89 13.86 3.92
N LYS A 127 19.73 13.32 3.56
CA LYS A 127 18.52 13.52 4.36
C LYS A 127 18.43 12.56 5.55
N VAL A 128 18.89 11.33 5.39
CA VAL A 128 19.12 10.42 6.52
C VAL A 128 20.50 10.75 7.09
N LEU A 129 20.53 11.13 8.36
CA LEU A 129 21.76 11.51 9.07
C LEU A 129 22.36 10.33 9.79
N GLU A 130 21.53 9.46 10.37
CA GLU A 130 21.97 8.32 11.16
C GLU A 130 20.85 7.29 11.28
N ILE A 131 21.24 6.01 11.17
CA ILE A 131 20.40 4.87 11.50
C ILE A 131 21.05 4.17 12.69
N ALA A 132 20.39 4.23 13.85
CA ALA A 132 20.91 3.68 15.10
C ALA A 132 19.83 2.82 15.78
N GLU A 133 20.19 2.14 16.85
CA GLU A 133 19.22 1.36 17.66
C GLU A 133 18.12 2.26 18.25
N SER A 134 18.44 3.52 18.55
CA SER A 134 17.47 4.51 19.04
C SER A 134 16.40 4.90 18.01
N GLY A 135 16.65 4.72 16.71
CA GLY A 135 15.77 5.15 15.62
C GLY A 135 16.55 5.76 14.46
N VAL A 136 15.88 6.56 13.64
CA VAL A 136 16.45 7.19 12.46
C VAL A 136 16.41 8.71 12.60
N ARG A 137 17.58 9.34 12.55
CA ARG A 137 17.72 10.81 12.48
C ARG A 137 17.75 11.25 11.04
N PHE A 138 16.95 12.24 10.71
CA PHE A 138 16.81 12.74 9.35
C PHE A 138 16.55 14.24 9.32
N ARG A 139 16.71 14.85 8.13
CA ARG A 139 16.32 16.24 7.87
C ARG A 139 14.97 16.30 7.20
N SER A 140 14.07 17.10 7.79
CA SER A 140 12.77 17.41 7.19
C SER A 140 12.96 18.05 5.80
N TYR A 141 12.20 17.56 4.82
CA TYR A 141 12.22 18.13 3.47
C TYR A 141 11.48 19.45 3.38
N LEU A 142 10.75 19.86 4.42
CA LEU A 142 9.97 21.10 4.46
C LEU A 142 10.83 22.29 4.86
N ASP A 143 11.59 22.15 5.94
CA ASP A 143 12.30 23.24 6.59
C ASP A 143 13.78 22.93 6.90
N GLY A 144 14.25 21.71 6.60
CA GLY A 144 15.61 21.26 6.87
C GLY A 144 15.90 20.96 8.34
N SER A 145 14.92 21.07 9.25
CA SER A 145 15.10 20.74 10.67
C SER A 145 15.45 19.28 10.88
N GLU A 146 16.28 18.99 11.88
CA GLU A 146 16.61 17.63 12.26
C GLU A 146 15.46 17.04 13.09
N LYS A 147 15.09 15.81 12.77
CA LYS A 147 14.05 15.02 13.42
C LYS A 147 14.58 13.64 13.75
N LEU A 148 14.06 13.06 14.82
CA LEU A 148 14.23 11.65 15.16
C LEU A 148 12.89 10.95 14.99
N LEU A 149 12.89 9.84 14.25
CA LEU A 149 11.78 8.89 14.20
C LEU A 149 12.25 7.60 14.84
N ALA A 150 11.71 7.30 16.01
CA ALA A 150 11.97 6.11 16.80
C ALA A 150 10.76 5.17 16.74
N PRO A 151 10.88 3.90 17.12
CA PRO A 151 9.74 2.98 17.22
C PRO A 151 8.58 3.56 18.04
N GLU A 152 8.88 4.09 19.22
CA GLU A 152 7.88 4.69 20.13
C GLU A 152 7.24 5.93 19.49
N THR A 153 8.05 6.80 18.89
CA THR A 153 7.55 8.02 18.21
C THR A 153 6.63 7.68 17.04
N SER A 154 6.97 6.62 16.27
CA SER A 154 6.11 6.15 15.17
C SER A 154 4.75 5.68 15.70
N MET A 155 4.72 4.90 16.77
CA MET A 155 3.48 4.43 17.39
C MET A 155 2.68 5.58 18.01
N GLU A 156 3.33 6.52 18.70
CA GLU A 156 2.72 7.73 19.25
C GLU A 156 2.00 8.55 18.18
N ILE A 157 2.67 8.78 17.05
CA ILE A 157 2.09 9.51 15.91
C ILE A 157 0.85 8.77 15.39
N GLN A 158 0.94 7.46 15.15
CA GLN A 158 -0.17 6.67 14.61
C GLN A 158 -1.36 6.60 15.57
N ALA A 159 -1.11 6.51 16.87
CA ALA A 159 -2.15 6.60 17.90
C ALA A 159 -2.81 7.98 17.92
N ALA A 160 -2.02 9.06 17.87
CA ALA A 160 -2.53 10.44 17.80
C ALA A 160 -3.33 10.72 16.52
N LEU A 161 -2.95 10.09 15.39
CA LEU A 161 -3.71 10.13 14.14
C LEU A 161 -5.06 9.41 14.25
N GLY A 162 -5.22 8.48 15.20
CA GLY A 162 -6.46 7.72 15.40
C GLY A 162 -6.72 6.72 14.29
N SER A 163 -5.69 6.05 13.77
CA SER A 163 -5.85 5.00 12.76
C SER A 163 -6.35 3.70 13.37
N ASP A 164 -7.14 2.92 12.63
CA ASP A 164 -7.60 1.59 13.04
C ASP A 164 -6.49 0.54 13.01
N LEU A 165 -5.56 0.68 12.07
CA LEU A 165 -4.43 -0.22 11.87
C LEU A 165 -3.15 0.58 11.86
N ALA A 166 -2.22 0.24 12.74
CA ALA A 166 -0.88 0.82 12.80
C ALA A 166 0.17 -0.19 12.38
N LEU A 167 1.15 0.22 11.58
CA LEU A 167 2.29 -0.60 11.21
C LEU A 167 3.47 -0.30 12.15
N VAL A 168 4.14 -1.34 12.64
CA VAL A 168 5.35 -1.17 13.46
C VAL A 168 6.46 -0.48 12.68
N PHE A 169 7.32 0.25 13.38
CA PHE A 169 8.47 0.89 12.76
C PHE A 169 9.51 -0.17 12.35
N ASP A 170 9.94 -0.13 11.09
CA ASP A 170 10.85 -1.08 10.48
C ASP A 170 12.00 -0.39 9.76
N GLU A 171 13.11 -1.08 9.58
CA GLU A 171 14.16 -0.65 8.67
C GLU A 171 13.96 -1.26 7.29
N CYS A 172 13.43 -0.46 6.36
CA CYS A 172 13.24 -0.86 4.98
C CYS A 172 14.60 -0.93 4.26
N THR A 173 15.14 -2.14 4.12
CA THR A 173 16.45 -2.37 3.50
C THR A 173 16.39 -2.09 2.00
N PRO A 174 17.33 -1.28 1.45
CA PRO A 174 17.37 -1.03 0.01
C PRO A 174 17.76 -2.30 -0.77
N PHE A 175 17.31 -2.38 -2.03
CA PHE A 175 17.52 -3.54 -2.89
C PHE A 175 19.00 -3.93 -3.08
N HIS A 176 19.89 -2.95 -3.15
CA HIS A 176 21.33 -3.16 -3.38
C HIS A 176 22.14 -3.48 -2.12
N ALA A 177 21.47 -3.57 -0.96
CA ALA A 177 22.14 -3.97 0.28
C ALA A 177 22.60 -5.43 0.20
N ASP A 178 23.80 -5.69 0.71
CA ASP A 178 24.32 -7.05 0.79
C ASP A 178 23.55 -7.86 1.86
N ARG A 179 23.80 -9.18 1.86
CA ARG A 179 23.13 -10.10 2.77
C ARG A 179 23.40 -9.78 4.24
N ASP A 180 24.64 -9.40 4.58
CA ASP A 180 25.02 -9.13 5.96
C ASP A 180 24.36 -7.87 6.50
N TYR A 181 24.26 -6.82 5.68
CA TYR A 181 23.48 -5.65 6.04
C TYR A 181 22.00 -5.98 6.18
N THR A 182 21.44 -6.75 5.24
CA THR A 182 20.04 -7.19 5.27
C THR A 182 19.73 -8.00 6.53
N ALA A 183 20.62 -8.89 6.97
CA ALA A 183 20.47 -9.62 8.22
C ALA A 183 20.43 -8.67 9.42
N ARG A 184 21.41 -7.75 9.53
CA ARG A 184 21.45 -6.79 10.66
C ARG A 184 20.23 -5.85 10.69
N SER A 185 19.76 -5.38 9.54
CA SER A 185 18.56 -4.53 9.46
C SER A 185 17.28 -5.30 9.82
N THR A 186 17.19 -6.57 9.43
CA THR A 186 16.10 -7.47 9.81
C THR A 186 16.06 -7.70 11.32
N GLU A 187 17.21 -8.01 11.93
CA GLU A 187 17.33 -8.15 13.39
C GLU A 187 16.98 -6.84 14.13
N ARG A 188 17.37 -5.67 13.59
CA ARG A 188 16.99 -4.37 14.14
C ARG A 188 15.48 -4.17 14.05
N THR A 189 14.87 -4.50 12.94
CA THR A 189 13.40 -4.46 12.79
C THR A 189 12.71 -5.32 13.85
N HIS A 190 13.23 -6.51 14.18
CA HIS A 190 12.68 -7.35 15.25
C HIS A 190 12.83 -6.74 16.65
N ARG A 191 13.91 -6.02 16.92
CA ARG A 191 14.07 -5.30 18.19
C ARG A 191 13.14 -4.07 18.26
N TRP A 192 12.99 -3.36 17.14
CA TRP A 192 12.06 -2.23 17.02
C TRP A 192 10.59 -2.67 17.12
N LEU A 193 10.25 -3.85 16.57
CA LEU A 193 8.93 -4.46 16.77
C LEU A 193 8.58 -4.56 18.26
N ARG A 194 9.48 -5.12 19.06
CA ARG A 194 9.24 -5.25 20.52
C ARG A 194 8.99 -3.89 21.15
N ARG A 195 9.81 -2.90 20.86
CA ARG A 195 9.63 -1.53 21.36
C ARG A 195 8.29 -0.91 20.94
N CYS A 196 7.86 -1.16 19.70
CA CYS A 196 6.54 -0.73 19.23
C CYS A 196 5.42 -1.39 20.03
N LEU A 197 5.51 -2.71 20.23
CA LEU A 197 4.50 -3.47 20.98
C LEU A 197 4.47 -3.07 22.44
N ASP A 198 5.63 -2.92 23.11
CA ASP A 198 5.72 -2.45 24.49
C ASP A 198 5.08 -1.06 24.64
N TRP A 199 5.40 -0.13 23.73
CA TRP A 199 4.79 1.21 23.75
C TRP A 199 3.28 1.14 23.54
N HIS A 200 2.80 0.34 22.56
CA HIS A 200 1.39 0.21 22.25
C HIS A 200 0.61 -0.44 23.40
N HIS A 201 1.19 -1.44 24.05
CA HIS A 201 0.61 -2.07 25.22
C HIS A 201 0.39 -1.06 26.38
N ASP A 202 1.36 -0.18 26.60
CA ASP A 202 1.34 0.76 27.73
C ASP A 202 0.54 2.05 27.44
N HIS A 203 0.44 2.47 26.16
CA HIS A 203 -0.05 3.79 25.80
C HIS A 203 -1.00 3.80 24.59
N GLY A 204 -1.05 2.72 23.83
CA GLY A 204 -1.83 2.66 22.58
C GLY A 204 -3.34 2.58 22.79
N PRO A 205 -4.14 2.95 21.78
CA PRO A 205 -5.59 2.74 21.82
C PRO A 205 -5.92 1.24 21.84
N GLU A 206 -6.86 0.84 22.69
CA GLU A 206 -7.25 -0.58 22.89
C GLU A 206 -7.86 -1.21 21.62
N ASP A 207 -8.45 -0.42 20.76
CA ASP A 207 -9.14 -0.83 19.52
C ASP A 207 -8.28 -0.67 18.25
N GLN A 208 -7.04 -0.18 18.38
CA GLN A 208 -6.09 -0.08 17.28
C GLN A 208 -5.37 -1.42 17.04
N LEU A 209 -5.49 -1.97 15.85
CA LEU A 209 -4.78 -3.18 15.43
C LEU A 209 -3.32 -2.87 15.09
N VAL A 210 -2.39 -3.71 15.52
CA VAL A 210 -0.96 -3.55 15.25
C VAL A 210 -0.47 -4.61 14.27
N TYR A 211 0.18 -4.19 13.18
CA TYR A 211 0.75 -5.08 12.17
C TYR A 211 2.26 -5.11 12.26
N GLY A 212 2.82 -6.32 12.44
CA GLY A 212 4.25 -6.56 12.32
C GLY A 212 4.69 -6.60 10.85
N ILE A 213 5.95 -6.25 10.57
CA ILE A 213 6.49 -6.20 9.21
C ILE A 213 7.58 -7.24 9.04
N VAL A 214 7.40 -8.18 8.10
CA VAL A 214 8.40 -9.16 7.69
C VAL A 214 9.41 -8.49 6.76
N GLN A 215 10.69 -8.50 7.13
CA GLN A 215 11.83 -8.08 6.35
C GLN A 215 12.69 -9.28 5.91
N GLY A 216 13.83 -9.08 5.29
CA GLY A 216 14.77 -10.16 4.88
C GLY A 216 15.21 -10.07 3.41
N GLY A 217 14.85 -8.99 2.70
CA GLY A 217 15.25 -8.78 1.30
C GLY A 217 14.81 -9.93 0.40
N VAL A 218 15.72 -10.39 -0.45
CA VAL A 218 15.51 -11.52 -1.38
C VAL A 218 16.08 -12.85 -0.84
N TYR A 219 16.44 -12.91 0.43
CA TYR A 219 17.06 -14.08 1.05
C TYR A 219 16.00 -14.92 1.75
N GLU A 220 15.78 -16.15 1.26
CA GLU A 220 14.70 -17.03 1.76
C GLU A 220 14.86 -17.35 3.25
N ASP A 221 16.09 -17.61 3.70
CA ASP A 221 16.40 -17.92 5.10
C ASP A 221 16.07 -16.73 6.04
N LEU A 222 16.46 -15.50 5.66
CA LEU A 222 16.14 -14.29 6.41
C LEU A 222 14.62 -14.01 6.42
N ARG A 223 13.94 -14.23 5.29
CA ARG A 223 12.47 -14.14 5.22
C ARG A 223 11.80 -15.15 6.12
N ALA A 224 12.32 -16.39 6.16
CA ALA A 224 11.78 -17.44 7.00
C ALA A 224 11.94 -17.11 8.49
N GLU A 225 13.12 -16.66 8.90
CA GLU A 225 13.39 -16.24 10.28
C GLU A 225 12.49 -15.05 10.69
N SER A 226 12.41 -14.03 9.82
CA SER A 226 11.58 -12.87 10.07
C SER A 226 10.09 -13.25 10.18
N ALA A 227 9.59 -14.07 9.26
CA ALA A 227 8.20 -14.55 9.30
C ALA A 227 7.88 -15.30 10.59
N GLN A 228 8.81 -16.16 11.07
CA GLN A 228 8.65 -16.88 12.34
C GLN A 228 8.63 -15.93 13.54
N THR A 229 9.55 -14.96 13.56
CA THR A 229 9.65 -13.96 14.64
C THR A 229 8.36 -13.13 14.73
N ILE A 230 7.89 -12.62 13.59
CA ILE A 230 6.66 -11.80 13.53
C ILE A 230 5.44 -12.66 13.89
N ALA A 231 5.35 -13.89 13.38
CA ALA A 231 4.24 -14.80 13.68
C ALA A 231 4.16 -15.18 15.17
N ALA A 232 5.31 -15.25 15.86
CA ALA A 232 5.38 -15.54 17.28
C ALA A 232 5.10 -14.31 18.18
N SER A 233 5.01 -13.12 17.61
CA SER A 233 4.78 -11.87 18.34
C SER A 233 3.28 -11.59 18.50
N GLU A 234 2.92 -10.73 19.45
CA GLU A 234 1.55 -10.31 19.75
C GLU A 234 1.08 -9.20 18.78
N VAL A 235 1.03 -9.54 17.48
CA VAL A 235 0.55 -8.64 16.42
C VAL A 235 -0.79 -9.14 15.89
N ASP A 236 -1.68 -8.23 15.49
CA ASP A 236 -3.00 -8.55 14.96
C ASP A 236 -2.96 -8.91 13.47
N GLY A 237 -1.97 -8.41 12.75
CA GLY A 237 -1.77 -8.67 11.33
C GLY A 237 -0.30 -8.64 10.93
N ILE A 238 0.00 -9.05 9.70
CA ILE A 238 1.37 -9.19 9.23
C ILE A 238 1.52 -8.55 7.86
N ALA A 239 2.41 -7.58 7.77
CA ALA A 239 2.79 -6.95 6.51
C ALA A 239 4.07 -7.57 5.93
N VAL A 240 4.15 -7.66 4.62
CA VAL A 240 5.35 -8.07 3.87
C VAL A 240 5.98 -6.82 3.30
N GLY A 241 7.15 -6.47 3.81
CA GLY A 241 7.87 -5.23 3.48
C GLY A 241 9.25 -5.47 2.88
N GLY A 242 9.99 -4.39 2.68
CA GLY A 242 11.33 -4.36 2.13
C GLY A 242 11.42 -4.60 0.64
N SER A 243 12.65 -4.71 0.14
CA SER A 243 12.88 -5.09 -1.25
C SER A 243 12.44 -6.52 -1.51
N LEU A 244 11.69 -6.72 -2.59
CA LEU A 244 11.16 -8.01 -3.00
C LEU A 244 11.87 -8.56 -4.26
N GLY A 245 12.97 -7.97 -4.67
CA GLY A 245 13.73 -8.37 -5.83
C GLY A 245 13.72 -7.35 -6.98
N ALA A 246 14.62 -7.58 -7.95
CA ALA A 246 14.74 -6.75 -9.16
C ALA A 246 13.70 -7.08 -10.21
N GLU A 247 13.29 -8.35 -10.27
CA GLU A 247 12.38 -8.88 -11.26
C GLU A 247 11.08 -9.37 -10.63
N LYS A 248 10.00 -9.35 -11.40
CA LYS A 248 8.69 -9.80 -10.93
C LYS A 248 8.67 -11.27 -10.51
N ALA A 249 9.39 -12.12 -11.21
CA ALA A 249 9.49 -13.56 -10.88
C ALA A 249 10.07 -13.76 -9.47
N GLU A 250 11.16 -13.07 -9.16
CA GLU A 250 11.80 -13.10 -7.84
C GLU A 250 10.85 -12.56 -6.75
N MET A 251 10.16 -11.46 -7.03
CA MET A 251 9.15 -10.91 -6.11
C MET A 251 8.06 -11.95 -5.78
N TYR A 252 7.57 -12.68 -6.79
CA TYR A 252 6.54 -13.70 -6.58
C TYR A 252 7.04 -14.87 -5.74
N GLU A 253 8.31 -15.25 -5.87
CA GLU A 253 8.94 -16.26 -5.02
C GLU A 253 9.06 -15.77 -3.57
N VAL A 254 9.60 -14.56 -3.37
CA VAL A 254 9.75 -13.95 -2.04
C VAL A 254 8.41 -13.86 -1.32
N VAL A 255 7.36 -13.41 -1.99
CA VAL A 255 6.00 -13.37 -1.41
C VAL A 255 5.51 -14.79 -1.11
N GLY A 256 5.75 -15.74 -1.99
CA GLY A 256 5.39 -17.15 -1.81
C GLY A 256 6.07 -17.80 -0.61
N TRP A 257 7.37 -17.61 -0.43
CA TRP A 257 8.13 -18.13 0.71
C TRP A 257 7.63 -17.52 2.03
N THR A 258 7.41 -16.21 2.02
CA THR A 258 6.95 -15.48 3.19
C THR A 258 5.56 -15.96 3.60
N THR A 259 4.58 -15.91 2.71
CA THR A 259 3.19 -16.26 3.03
C THR A 259 2.99 -17.72 3.42
N ALA A 260 3.86 -18.62 2.93
CA ALA A 260 3.85 -20.04 3.31
C ALA A 260 4.15 -20.27 4.80
N ARG A 261 4.79 -19.31 5.46
CA ARG A 261 5.23 -19.39 6.85
C ARG A 261 4.37 -18.54 7.80
N LEU A 262 3.41 -17.80 7.25
CA LEU A 262 2.54 -16.95 8.06
C LEU A 262 1.29 -17.71 8.56
N PRO A 263 0.81 -17.42 9.78
CA PRO A 263 -0.41 -18.00 10.32
C PRO A 263 -1.63 -17.66 9.45
N GLU A 264 -2.62 -18.53 9.47
CA GLU A 264 -3.82 -18.38 8.64
C GLU A 264 -4.89 -17.49 9.27
N ASP A 265 -4.84 -17.29 10.56
CA ASP A 265 -5.80 -16.52 11.35
C ASP A 265 -5.50 -15.01 11.36
N ARG A 266 -4.34 -14.59 10.82
CA ARG A 266 -3.94 -13.18 10.74
C ARG A 266 -4.04 -12.63 9.32
N PRO A 267 -4.52 -11.39 9.15
CA PRO A 267 -4.51 -10.70 7.85
C PRO A 267 -3.07 -10.45 7.37
N ARG A 268 -2.89 -10.51 6.05
CA ARG A 268 -1.60 -10.36 5.37
C ARG A 268 -1.66 -9.17 4.42
N HIS A 269 -0.79 -8.21 4.63
CA HIS A 269 -0.70 -6.98 3.83
C HIS A 269 0.59 -6.95 3.01
N LEU A 270 0.51 -6.63 1.72
CA LEU A 270 1.69 -6.48 0.86
C LEU A 270 1.92 -5.00 0.56
N LEU A 271 3.03 -4.47 1.10
CA LEU A 271 3.36 -3.05 1.06
C LEU A 271 3.83 -2.57 -0.33
N GLY A 272 3.24 -1.49 -0.81
CA GLY A 272 3.73 -0.73 -1.97
C GLY A 272 3.54 -1.37 -3.34
N ILE A 273 2.83 -2.50 -3.44
CA ILE A 273 2.64 -3.26 -4.69
C ILE A 273 1.23 -3.03 -5.26
N GLY A 274 1.15 -2.65 -6.56
CA GLY A 274 -0.13 -2.28 -7.16
C GLY A 274 -0.26 -2.45 -8.67
N GLU A 275 0.71 -3.06 -9.36
CA GLU A 275 0.54 -3.44 -10.77
C GLU A 275 -0.51 -4.55 -10.87
N ILE A 276 -1.35 -4.56 -11.90
CA ILE A 276 -2.50 -5.45 -12.00
C ILE A 276 -2.10 -6.94 -11.90
N ASP A 277 -1.06 -7.36 -12.62
CA ASP A 277 -0.57 -8.74 -12.54
C ASP A 277 -0.06 -9.10 -11.14
N ASP A 278 0.57 -8.13 -10.46
CA ASP A 278 1.14 -8.33 -9.14
C ASP A 278 0.04 -8.47 -8.07
N LEU A 279 -1.07 -7.74 -8.24
CA LEU A 279 -2.27 -7.89 -7.39
C LEU A 279 -2.87 -9.29 -7.55
N ILE A 280 -3.07 -9.76 -8.78
CA ILE A 280 -3.60 -11.10 -9.06
C ILE A 280 -2.66 -12.16 -8.46
N ARG A 281 -1.35 -12.06 -8.73
CA ARG A 281 -0.35 -13.00 -8.22
C ARG A 281 -0.22 -12.98 -6.69
N GLY A 282 -0.37 -11.81 -6.08
CA GLY A 282 -0.36 -11.66 -4.63
C GLY A 282 -1.57 -12.34 -3.99
N VAL A 283 -2.77 -12.17 -4.57
CA VAL A 283 -3.99 -12.85 -4.14
C VAL A 283 -3.83 -14.37 -4.23
N GLU A 284 -3.34 -14.90 -5.35
CA GLU A 284 -3.03 -16.33 -5.53
C GLU A 284 -2.09 -16.88 -4.44
N ARG A 285 -1.24 -15.99 -3.85
CA ARG A 285 -0.28 -16.33 -2.78
C ARG A 285 -0.80 -16.07 -1.37
N GLY A 286 -2.07 -15.69 -1.24
CA GLY A 286 -2.74 -15.51 0.05
C GLY A 286 -2.49 -14.16 0.72
N ILE A 287 -2.23 -13.12 -0.05
CA ILE A 287 -2.26 -11.72 0.42
C ILE A 287 -3.70 -11.23 0.49
N ASP A 288 -4.06 -10.58 1.60
CA ASP A 288 -5.41 -10.08 1.87
C ASP A 288 -5.57 -8.61 1.49
N THR A 289 -4.53 -7.79 1.69
CA THR A 289 -4.59 -6.36 1.38
C THR A 289 -3.32 -5.86 0.72
N PHE A 290 -3.46 -4.82 -0.11
CA PHE A 290 -2.38 -4.20 -0.88
C PHE A 290 -2.52 -2.69 -0.82
N ASP A 291 -1.43 -1.97 -0.81
CA ASP A 291 -1.42 -0.52 -1.01
C ASP A 291 -0.48 -0.13 -2.15
N CYS A 292 -0.83 0.88 -2.88
CA CYS A 292 0.10 1.52 -3.83
C CYS A 292 -0.40 2.87 -4.34
N ALA A 293 0.55 3.78 -4.58
CA ALA A 293 0.25 5.05 -5.25
C ALA A 293 -0.06 4.91 -6.76
N MET A 294 0.14 3.72 -7.35
CA MET A 294 0.15 3.53 -8.80
C MET A 294 -1.13 4.03 -9.49
N PRO A 295 -2.37 3.66 -9.07
CA PRO A 295 -3.57 4.06 -9.80
C PRO A 295 -3.74 5.58 -9.83
N THR A 296 -3.56 6.24 -8.70
CA THR A 296 -3.70 7.70 -8.59
C THR A 296 -2.54 8.43 -9.26
N ARG A 297 -1.32 7.87 -9.21
CA ARG A 297 -0.15 8.43 -9.89
C ARG A 297 -0.32 8.38 -11.41
N LEU A 298 -0.75 7.26 -11.96
CA LEU A 298 -1.05 7.12 -13.38
C LEU A 298 -2.05 8.19 -13.86
N GLY A 299 -3.16 8.34 -13.13
CA GLY A 299 -4.18 9.35 -13.47
C GLY A 299 -3.61 10.77 -13.54
N ARG A 300 -2.77 11.14 -12.57
CA ARG A 300 -2.12 12.46 -12.55
C ARG A 300 -1.10 12.68 -13.67
N HIS A 301 -0.62 11.61 -14.30
CA HIS A 301 0.31 11.69 -15.43
C HIS A 301 -0.36 11.43 -16.79
N GLY A 302 -1.70 11.49 -16.84
CA GLY A 302 -2.44 11.32 -18.09
C GLY A 302 -2.53 9.88 -18.58
N MET A 303 -2.39 8.91 -17.68
CA MET A 303 -2.48 7.48 -17.99
C MET A 303 -3.76 6.88 -17.41
N ALA A 304 -4.44 6.03 -18.19
CA ALA A 304 -5.58 5.24 -17.76
C ALA A 304 -5.25 3.75 -17.67
N LEU A 305 -5.83 3.06 -16.70
CA LEU A 305 -5.87 1.60 -16.67
C LEU A 305 -6.89 1.09 -17.69
N VAL A 306 -6.49 0.14 -18.51
CA VAL A 306 -7.31 -0.50 -19.54
C VAL A 306 -7.01 -1.99 -19.59
N PRO A 307 -7.92 -2.85 -20.10
CA PRO A 307 -7.71 -4.30 -20.17
C PRO A 307 -6.75 -4.67 -21.33
N ASP A 308 -5.50 -4.30 -21.18
CA ASP A 308 -4.42 -4.49 -22.15
C ASP A 308 -3.14 -4.97 -21.42
N PRO A 309 -3.04 -6.28 -21.12
CA PRO A 309 -1.90 -6.84 -20.38
C PRO A 309 -0.57 -6.70 -21.15
N GLU A 310 -0.57 -6.73 -22.48
CA GLU A 310 0.64 -6.55 -23.30
C GLU A 310 1.29 -5.18 -23.08
N HIS A 311 0.48 -4.16 -22.82
CA HIS A 311 0.94 -2.81 -22.50
C HIS A 311 0.84 -2.51 -20.98
N ARG A 312 1.00 -3.53 -20.14
CA ARG A 312 1.00 -3.40 -18.68
C ARG A 312 -0.30 -2.76 -18.13
N TRP A 313 -1.43 -3.11 -18.72
CA TRP A 313 -2.76 -2.65 -18.31
C TRP A 313 -2.95 -1.14 -18.37
N ARG A 314 -2.22 -0.42 -19.22
CA ARG A 314 -2.31 1.04 -19.24
C ARG A 314 -2.18 1.63 -20.64
N VAL A 315 -2.81 2.79 -20.82
CA VAL A 315 -2.68 3.63 -21.99
C VAL A 315 -2.22 5.03 -21.59
N ASP A 316 -1.16 5.52 -22.25
CA ASP A 316 -0.70 6.90 -22.12
C ASP A 316 -1.49 7.79 -23.08
N LEU A 317 -2.44 8.55 -22.53
CA LEU A 317 -3.31 9.45 -23.29
C LEU A 317 -2.61 10.74 -23.74
N THR A 318 -1.39 11.02 -23.27
CA THR A 318 -0.63 12.20 -23.74
C THR A 318 -0.11 12.04 -25.16
N GLY A 319 -0.12 10.83 -25.71
CA GLY A 319 0.39 10.49 -27.03
C GLY A 319 -0.34 11.19 -28.16
N ALA A 320 0.40 11.58 -29.23
CA ALA A 320 -0.14 12.31 -30.35
C ALA A 320 -1.27 11.57 -31.11
N ARG A 321 -1.24 10.24 -31.10
CA ARG A 321 -2.24 9.35 -31.70
C ARG A 321 -3.68 9.60 -31.24
N PHE A 322 -3.86 10.13 -30.03
CA PHE A 322 -5.17 10.40 -29.45
C PHE A 322 -5.72 11.80 -29.76
N ARG A 323 -4.98 12.65 -30.52
CA ARG A 323 -5.39 14.04 -30.77
C ARG A 323 -6.79 14.17 -31.38
N HIS A 324 -7.15 13.25 -32.26
CA HIS A 324 -8.43 13.24 -32.99
C HIS A 324 -9.28 12.02 -32.63
N SER A 325 -8.99 11.36 -31.50
CA SER A 325 -9.72 10.17 -31.11
C SER A 325 -11.06 10.55 -30.47
N ASP A 326 -12.13 10.06 -31.03
CA ASP A 326 -13.50 10.10 -30.49
C ASP A 326 -13.86 8.88 -29.65
N ALA A 327 -12.98 7.86 -29.63
CA ALA A 327 -13.18 6.65 -28.84
C ALA A 327 -13.30 6.95 -27.34
N PRO A 328 -14.15 6.21 -26.61
CA PRO A 328 -14.29 6.34 -25.16
C PRO A 328 -13.00 5.93 -24.46
N LEU A 329 -12.87 6.33 -23.18
CA LEU A 329 -11.71 5.96 -22.37
C LEU A 329 -11.56 4.43 -22.29
N MET A 330 -12.66 3.75 -21.98
CA MET A 330 -12.77 2.29 -21.95
C MET A 330 -14.21 1.89 -22.27
N GLU A 331 -14.38 0.97 -23.23
CA GLU A 331 -15.69 0.44 -23.62
C GLU A 331 -16.41 -0.23 -22.43
N ALA A 332 -17.72 -0.03 -22.34
CA ALA A 332 -18.60 -0.63 -21.34
C ALA A 332 -18.15 -0.46 -19.87
N CYS A 333 -17.29 0.53 -19.60
CA CYS A 333 -16.85 0.80 -18.23
C CYS A 333 -17.94 1.54 -17.44
N PRO A 334 -18.44 0.99 -16.33
CA PRO A 334 -19.53 1.59 -15.55
C PRO A 334 -19.06 2.70 -14.59
N CYS A 335 -17.78 3.06 -14.57
CA CYS A 335 -17.27 4.02 -13.61
C CYS A 335 -17.81 5.44 -13.89
N PRO A 336 -17.93 6.32 -12.87
CA PRO A 336 -18.46 7.66 -13.04
C PRO A 336 -17.72 8.51 -14.07
N ALA A 337 -16.41 8.31 -14.24
CA ALA A 337 -15.63 9.05 -15.25
C ALA A 337 -15.98 8.62 -16.68
N CYS A 338 -16.17 7.33 -16.94
CA CYS A 338 -16.56 6.82 -18.26
C CYS A 338 -18.04 7.10 -18.58
N ALA A 339 -18.91 7.14 -17.57
CA ALA A 339 -20.33 7.49 -17.74
C ALA A 339 -20.54 8.90 -18.30
N LEU A 340 -19.53 9.79 -18.22
CA LEU A 340 -19.58 11.11 -18.86
C LEU A 340 -19.46 11.07 -20.39
N GLY A 341 -19.12 9.92 -20.98
CA GLY A 341 -18.99 9.75 -22.44
C GLY A 341 -17.85 10.57 -23.09
N LEU A 342 -16.83 10.96 -22.31
CA LEU A 342 -15.73 11.79 -22.78
C LEU A 342 -14.76 10.98 -23.63
N SER A 343 -14.31 11.56 -24.75
CA SER A 343 -13.39 10.91 -25.67
C SER A 343 -11.93 10.91 -25.18
N ARG A 344 -11.14 9.94 -25.66
CA ARG A 344 -9.67 9.90 -25.43
C ARG A 344 -8.99 11.18 -25.94
N GLY A 345 -9.51 11.79 -27.00
CA GLY A 345 -9.03 13.08 -27.50
C GLY A 345 -9.19 14.21 -26.49
N TYR A 346 -10.32 14.24 -25.79
CA TYR A 346 -10.56 15.24 -24.74
C TYR A 346 -9.68 14.98 -23.52
N TYR A 347 -9.54 13.72 -23.05
CA TYR A 347 -8.59 13.38 -22.00
C TYR A 347 -7.16 13.77 -22.33
N ARG A 348 -6.75 13.55 -23.60
CA ARG A 348 -5.45 14.02 -24.08
C ARG A 348 -5.31 15.53 -23.98
N TYR A 349 -6.31 16.27 -24.41
CA TYR A 349 -6.32 17.74 -24.30
C TYR A 349 -6.14 18.17 -22.85
N LEU A 350 -6.95 17.66 -21.92
CA LEU A 350 -6.85 17.97 -20.50
C LEU A 350 -5.47 17.63 -19.91
N ALA A 351 -4.91 16.48 -20.27
CA ALA A 351 -3.59 16.07 -19.80
C ALA A 351 -2.47 17.00 -20.29
N LYS A 352 -2.54 17.43 -21.56
CA LYS A 352 -1.57 18.38 -22.13
C LYS A 352 -1.73 19.80 -21.58
N ALA A 353 -2.95 20.22 -21.33
CA ALA A 353 -3.26 21.49 -20.70
C ALA A 353 -2.99 21.48 -19.18
N ARG A 354 -2.67 20.30 -18.59
CA ARG A 354 -2.48 20.08 -17.15
C ARG A 354 -3.71 20.45 -16.32
N GLU A 355 -4.89 20.26 -16.90
CA GLU A 355 -6.14 20.53 -16.21
C GLU A 355 -6.42 19.53 -15.10
N LEU A 356 -6.74 20.02 -13.90
CA LEU A 356 -7.02 19.20 -12.73
C LEU A 356 -8.18 18.23 -12.95
N THR A 357 -9.18 18.65 -13.73
CA THR A 357 -10.33 17.81 -14.11
C THR A 357 -9.88 16.51 -14.80
N GLY A 358 -8.92 16.59 -15.73
CA GLY A 358 -8.38 15.42 -16.41
C GLY A 358 -7.69 14.46 -15.45
N MET A 359 -6.86 15.00 -14.56
CA MET A 359 -6.15 14.21 -13.53
C MET A 359 -7.14 13.54 -12.58
N ARG A 360 -8.19 14.26 -12.16
CA ARG A 360 -9.22 13.76 -11.27
C ARG A 360 -10.05 12.62 -11.91
N LEU A 361 -10.53 12.82 -13.13
CA LEU A 361 -11.33 11.82 -13.84
C LEU A 361 -10.53 10.54 -14.12
N LEU A 362 -9.26 10.65 -14.52
CA LEU A 362 -8.39 9.51 -14.71
C LEU A 362 -8.06 8.79 -13.39
N THR A 363 -7.90 9.54 -12.29
CA THR A 363 -7.73 8.94 -10.94
C THR A 363 -8.98 8.16 -10.54
N LEU A 364 -10.15 8.73 -10.74
CA LEU A 364 -11.44 8.09 -10.45
C LEU A 364 -11.61 6.79 -11.27
N HIS A 365 -11.32 6.84 -12.57
CA HIS A 365 -11.37 5.68 -13.44
C HIS A 365 -10.39 4.57 -13.02
N ASN A 366 -9.14 4.93 -12.73
CA ASN A 366 -8.12 3.97 -12.35
C ASN A 366 -8.44 3.28 -11.02
N LEU A 367 -8.94 4.03 -10.05
CA LEU A 367 -9.39 3.45 -8.79
C LEU A 367 -10.62 2.56 -8.99
N ALA A 368 -11.60 2.98 -9.80
CA ALA A 368 -12.74 2.14 -10.15
C ALA A 368 -12.32 0.82 -10.81
N PHE A 369 -11.30 0.86 -11.69
CA PHE A 369 -10.74 -0.34 -12.32
C PHE A 369 -10.19 -1.31 -11.28
N VAL A 370 -9.35 -0.84 -10.35
CA VAL A 370 -8.74 -1.68 -9.31
C VAL A 370 -9.77 -2.18 -8.31
N ALA A 371 -10.74 -1.36 -7.91
CA ALA A 371 -11.82 -1.78 -7.00
C ALA A 371 -12.63 -2.95 -7.58
N ARG A 372 -12.98 -2.86 -8.88
CA ARG A 372 -13.69 -3.94 -9.59
C ARG A 372 -12.84 -5.20 -9.74
N LEU A 373 -11.55 -5.06 -10.05
CA LEU A 373 -10.63 -6.19 -10.07
C LEU A 373 -10.67 -6.95 -8.74
N MET A 374 -10.54 -6.23 -7.61
CA MET A 374 -10.57 -6.85 -6.29
C MET A 374 -11.93 -7.50 -5.97
N ALA A 375 -13.04 -6.87 -6.36
CA ALA A 375 -14.37 -7.45 -6.19
C ALA A 375 -14.51 -8.77 -6.96
N ARG A 376 -14.12 -8.79 -8.24
CA ARG A 376 -14.17 -10.01 -9.06
C ARG A 376 -13.26 -11.12 -8.54
N LEU A 377 -12.08 -10.79 -8.01
CA LEU A 377 -11.21 -11.79 -7.38
C LEU A 377 -11.85 -12.38 -6.11
N ARG A 378 -12.51 -11.56 -5.27
CA ARG A 378 -13.27 -12.07 -4.11
C ARG A 378 -14.38 -13.02 -4.52
N ASP A 379 -15.18 -12.62 -5.52
CA ASP A 379 -16.27 -13.46 -6.03
C ASP A 379 -15.73 -14.77 -6.61
N ALA A 380 -14.65 -14.71 -7.37
CA ALA A 380 -14.01 -15.89 -7.95
C ALA A 380 -13.46 -16.85 -6.88
N ILE A 381 -12.91 -16.33 -5.78
CA ILE A 381 -12.48 -17.16 -4.63
C ILE A 381 -13.70 -17.82 -4.00
N ALA A 382 -14.79 -17.09 -3.75
CA ALA A 382 -16.01 -17.62 -3.15
C ALA A 382 -16.65 -18.72 -3.99
N GLU A 383 -16.54 -18.62 -5.32
CA GLU A 383 -17.08 -19.56 -6.29
C GLU A 383 -16.10 -20.69 -6.67
N GLY A 384 -14.86 -20.70 -6.18
CA GLY A 384 -13.83 -21.70 -6.49
C GLY A 384 -13.33 -21.66 -7.93
N ARG A 385 -13.40 -20.51 -8.60
CA ARG A 385 -13.01 -20.32 -10.02
C ARG A 385 -11.87 -19.30 -10.21
N LEU A 386 -11.07 -19.06 -9.17
CA LEU A 386 -10.01 -18.04 -9.23
C LEU A 386 -9.01 -18.26 -10.38
N ALA A 387 -8.66 -19.52 -10.68
CA ALA A 387 -7.73 -19.82 -11.76
C ALA A 387 -8.27 -19.36 -13.13
N ASP A 388 -9.56 -19.61 -13.40
CA ASP A 388 -10.21 -19.19 -14.65
C ASP A 388 -10.32 -17.66 -14.74
N GLU A 389 -10.68 -17.02 -13.64
CA GLU A 389 -10.78 -15.58 -13.54
C GLU A 389 -9.41 -14.89 -13.76
N ALA A 390 -8.36 -15.40 -13.12
CA ALA A 390 -7.00 -14.92 -13.31
C ALA A 390 -6.50 -15.12 -14.75
N ALA A 391 -6.85 -16.24 -15.38
CA ALA A 391 -6.54 -16.50 -16.79
C ALA A 391 -7.29 -15.54 -17.72
N ALA A 392 -8.58 -15.27 -17.45
CA ALA A 392 -9.37 -14.32 -18.23
C ALA A 392 -8.75 -12.90 -18.15
N PHE A 393 -8.37 -12.45 -16.96
CA PHE A 393 -7.67 -11.17 -16.82
C PHE A 393 -6.36 -11.14 -17.60
N ARG A 394 -5.51 -12.16 -17.48
CA ARG A 394 -4.26 -12.24 -18.27
C ARG A 394 -4.50 -12.30 -19.78
N GLY A 395 -5.68 -12.75 -20.22
CA GLY A 395 -6.17 -12.68 -21.58
C GLY A 395 -6.77 -11.33 -21.99
N GLY A 396 -6.77 -10.32 -21.10
CA GLY A 396 -7.27 -8.98 -21.42
C GLY A 396 -8.75 -8.78 -21.10
N ALA A 397 -9.36 -9.60 -20.27
CA ALA A 397 -10.72 -9.34 -19.80
C ALA A 397 -10.75 -8.06 -18.93
N ALA A 398 -11.79 -7.24 -19.09
CA ALA A 398 -12.03 -6.08 -18.27
C ALA A 398 -12.57 -6.48 -16.90
N PRO A 399 -12.12 -5.85 -15.82
CA PRO A 399 -12.69 -6.07 -14.50
C PRO A 399 -14.06 -5.41 -14.31
#